data_4611fa4c8898045d804450c3111d8034
#
_entry.id   4611fa4c8898045d804450c3111d8034
#
_cell.length_a   1.000
_cell.length_b   1.000
_cell.length_c   1.000
_cell.angle_alpha   90.00
_cell.angle_beta   90.00
_cell.angle_gamma   90.00
#
_symmetry.space_group_name_H-M   'P 1'
#
loop_
_entity.id
_entity.type
_entity.pdbx_description
1 polymer ?
#
loop_
_entity_poly.entity_id
_entity_poly.type
_entity_poly.pdbx_seq_one_letter_code
_entity_poly.pdbx_strand_id
1 'polypeptide(L)'
;MKFSDYYETLGVGETATSDEIKSAYRKLARKYHPDVSKEKDAEERFKAINEAHEVLKDDAKRKAYDQLKRSGFRSGDDFRPPPDFGQGHDFNFGDNDGGSFSEFFESLFGAGGARARRGPTRRGRDLEARLTVPLETAYAGGTQRVTVSRRDGPKTLDVRIPAGIASGQTIRLAGQGEAGPAGSGDLLIGIEIAPHRWFELEGRDVVLKLPVAPWEAALGATVEVPTLAGRVSLRIPEGSQSGRKMRLREKGLPGLPPGDQYVVLEIQTPPASKDTERRSYESMRDAFPDFRPRAAFD
;
A
#
# COMPACT_ATOMS: atom_id res chain seq x y z
N MET A 1 3.44 -31.54 -32.75
CA MET A 1 3.65 -30.08 -32.81
C MET A 1 4.54 -29.75 -34.00
N LYS A 2 4.54 -28.48 -34.42
CA LYS A 2 5.36 -28.03 -35.57
C LYS A 2 6.65 -27.41 -35.05
N PHE A 3 7.79 -27.71 -35.71
CA PHE A 3 9.09 -27.09 -35.41
C PHE A 3 9.06 -25.61 -35.83
N SER A 4 9.49 -24.71 -34.95
CA SER A 4 9.59 -23.27 -35.21
C SER A 4 11.05 -22.85 -35.34
N ASP A 5 11.43 -22.25 -36.48
CA ASP A 5 12.77 -21.69 -36.64
C ASP A 5 12.84 -20.27 -36.07
N TYR A 6 13.47 -20.16 -34.92
CA TYR A 6 13.60 -18.87 -34.21
C TYR A 6 14.51 -17.87 -34.90
N TYR A 7 15.53 -18.33 -35.64
CA TYR A 7 16.36 -17.46 -36.44
C TYR A 7 15.59 -16.88 -37.63
N GLU A 8 14.81 -17.71 -38.30
CA GLU A 8 13.93 -17.29 -39.39
C GLU A 8 12.84 -16.35 -38.86
N THR A 9 12.26 -16.62 -37.71
CA THR A 9 11.24 -15.77 -37.05
C THR A 9 11.76 -14.36 -36.77
N LEU A 10 13.01 -14.22 -36.36
CA LEU A 10 13.64 -12.91 -36.15
C LEU A 10 14.27 -12.34 -37.43
N GLY A 11 14.36 -13.11 -38.53
CA GLY A 11 14.98 -12.69 -39.78
C GLY A 11 16.50 -12.47 -39.65
N VAL A 12 17.19 -13.27 -38.83
CA VAL A 12 18.62 -13.22 -38.61
C VAL A 12 19.30 -14.53 -38.96
N GLY A 13 20.58 -14.50 -39.23
CA GLY A 13 21.37 -15.73 -39.50
C GLY A 13 21.68 -16.52 -38.25
N GLU A 14 21.96 -17.82 -38.39
CA GLU A 14 22.34 -18.69 -37.26
C GLU A 14 23.60 -18.26 -36.51
N THR A 15 24.46 -17.50 -37.21
CA THR A 15 25.69 -16.93 -36.65
C THR A 15 25.51 -15.54 -36.07
N ALA A 16 24.29 -15.04 -35.99
CA ALA A 16 23.99 -13.70 -35.48
C ALA A 16 24.50 -13.53 -34.05
N THR A 17 25.06 -12.38 -33.77
CA THR A 17 25.47 -11.95 -32.43
C THR A 17 24.27 -11.62 -31.57
N SER A 18 24.46 -11.60 -30.26
CA SER A 18 23.39 -11.22 -29.29
C SER A 18 22.87 -9.80 -29.55
N ASP A 19 23.73 -8.89 -30.04
CA ASP A 19 23.30 -7.52 -30.38
C ASP A 19 22.43 -7.45 -31.65
N GLU A 20 22.74 -8.27 -32.64
CA GLU A 20 21.95 -8.40 -33.86
C GLU A 20 20.57 -9.01 -33.57
N ILE A 21 20.52 -10.06 -32.75
CA ILE A 21 19.27 -10.69 -32.27
C ILE A 21 18.41 -9.65 -31.54
N LYS A 22 19.00 -8.89 -30.63
CA LYS A 22 18.30 -7.84 -29.87
C LYS A 22 17.80 -6.69 -30.75
N SER A 23 18.58 -6.31 -31.75
CA SER A 23 18.21 -5.27 -32.74
C SER A 23 17.04 -5.73 -33.60
N ALA A 24 17.08 -6.94 -34.14
CA ALA A 24 16.02 -7.55 -34.93
C ALA A 24 14.73 -7.67 -34.12
N TYR A 25 14.81 -8.17 -32.89
CA TYR A 25 13.69 -8.22 -31.97
C TYR A 25 13.01 -6.86 -31.78
N ARG A 26 13.77 -5.83 -31.42
CA ARG A 26 13.22 -4.47 -31.22
C ARG A 26 12.48 -3.92 -32.44
N LYS A 27 13.03 -4.18 -33.63
CA LYS A 27 12.43 -3.76 -34.90
C LYS A 27 11.09 -4.47 -35.14
N LEU A 28 11.06 -5.79 -34.96
CA LEU A 28 9.88 -6.61 -35.19
C LEU A 28 8.82 -6.40 -34.12
N ALA A 29 9.21 -6.31 -32.84
CA ALA A 29 8.31 -6.04 -31.74
C ALA A 29 7.57 -4.70 -31.89
N ARG A 30 8.22 -3.64 -32.38
CA ARG A 30 7.56 -2.37 -32.72
C ARG A 30 6.60 -2.50 -33.87
N LYS A 31 6.97 -3.29 -34.91
CA LYS A 31 6.14 -3.48 -36.10
C LYS A 31 4.85 -4.25 -35.80
N TYR A 32 4.94 -5.28 -34.95
CA TYR A 32 3.83 -6.19 -34.66
C TYR A 32 3.21 -5.98 -33.27
N HIS A 33 3.50 -4.83 -32.63
CA HIS A 33 2.90 -4.51 -31.32
C HIS A 33 1.37 -4.46 -31.41
N PRO A 34 0.62 -5.12 -30.51
CA PRO A 34 -0.85 -5.20 -30.59
C PRO A 34 -1.53 -3.84 -30.60
N ASP A 35 -0.96 -2.83 -29.94
CA ASP A 35 -1.54 -1.47 -29.90
C ASP A 35 -1.24 -0.65 -31.17
N VAL A 36 -0.28 -1.07 -32.00
CA VAL A 36 0.20 -0.27 -33.15
C VAL A 36 -0.11 -0.95 -34.48
N SER A 37 -0.03 -2.26 -34.54
CA SER A 37 -0.22 -3.02 -35.79
C SER A 37 -1.69 -3.29 -36.07
N LYS A 38 -2.06 -3.07 -37.35
CA LYS A 38 -3.41 -3.37 -37.89
C LYS A 38 -3.45 -4.69 -38.67
N GLU A 39 -2.35 -5.43 -38.74
CA GLU A 39 -2.29 -6.72 -39.45
C GLU A 39 -3.07 -7.77 -38.65
N LYS A 40 -3.85 -8.62 -39.36
CA LYS A 40 -4.69 -9.63 -38.72
C LYS A 40 -3.88 -10.67 -37.90
N ASP A 41 -2.62 -10.92 -38.28
CA ASP A 41 -1.73 -11.92 -37.66
C ASP A 41 -0.72 -11.28 -36.70
N ALA A 42 -0.91 -9.99 -36.35
CA ALA A 42 0.06 -9.23 -35.55
C ALA A 42 0.30 -9.86 -34.17
N GLU A 43 -0.75 -10.34 -33.52
CA GLU A 43 -0.67 -10.95 -32.21
C GLU A 43 0.09 -12.29 -32.24
N GLU A 44 -0.19 -13.15 -33.23
CA GLU A 44 0.50 -14.44 -33.38
C GLU A 44 1.99 -14.22 -33.72
N ARG A 45 2.28 -13.26 -34.60
CA ARG A 45 3.66 -12.91 -34.95
C ARG A 45 4.40 -12.29 -33.77
N PHE A 46 3.72 -11.45 -32.99
CA PHE A 46 4.31 -10.87 -31.80
C PHE A 46 4.67 -11.92 -30.74
N LYS A 47 3.79 -12.92 -30.53
CA LYS A 47 4.05 -14.07 -29.66
C LYS A 47 5.27 -14.86 -30.14
N ALA A 48 5.31 -15.20 -31.46
CA ALA A 48 6.43 -15.94 -32.03
C ALA A 48 7.77 -15.16 -31.94
N ILE A 49 7.75 -13.84 -32.13
CA ILE A 49 8.92 -12.97 -32.01
C ILE A 49 9.44 -12.92 -30.57
N ASN A 50 8.53 -12.81 -29.58
CA ASN A 50 8.91 -12.82 -28.17
C ASN A 50 9.51 -14.18 -27.77
N GLU A 51 8.91 -15.28 -28.22
CA GLU A 51 9.41 -16.63 -27.96
C GLU A 51 10.80 -16.85 -28.55
N ALA A 52 10.98 -16.46 -29.82
CA ALA A 52 12.29 -16.54 -30.48
C ALA A 52 13.38 -15.74 -29.76
N HIS A 53 13.04 -14.51 -29.33
CA HIS A 53 13.96 -13.69 -28.57
C HIS A 53 14.28 -14.29 -27.21
N GLU A 54 13.28 -14.85 -26.50
CA GLU A 54 13.47 -15.47 -25.18
C GLU A 54 14.46 -16.62 -25.21
N VAL A 55 14.43 -17.42 -26.29
CA VAL A 55 15.38 -18.53 -26.47
C VAL A 55 16.75 -18.05 -26.92
N LEU A 56 16.81 -17.14 -27.89
CA LEU A 56 18.06 -16.76 -28.53
C LEU A 56 18.88 -15.71 -27.75
N LYS A 57 18.27 -15.02 -26.77
CA LYS A 57 18.99 -14.05 -25.90
C LYS A 57 19.81 -14.73 -24.82
N ASP A 58 19.46 -15.95 -24.43
CA ASP A 58 20.12 -16.72 -23.38
C ASP A 58 21.06 -17.73 -24.01
N ASP A 59 22.33 -17.67 -23.66
CA ASP A 59 23.36 -18.52 -24.25
C ASP A 59 23.13 -20.02 -24.00
N ALA A 60 22.55 -20.40 -22.87
CA ALA A 60 22.28 -21.79 -22.55
C ALA A 60 21.11 -22.32 -23.35
N LYS A 61 20.01 -21.56 -23.44
CA LYS A 61 18.83 -21.88 -24.24
C LYS A 61 19.18 -21.93 -25.73
N ARG A 62 19.95 -20.95 -26.19
CA ARG A 62 20.41 -20.88 -27.58
C ARG A 62 21.26 -22.10 -27.96
N LYS A 63 22.19 -22.51 -27.13
CA LYS A 63 23.03 -23.73 -27.37
C LYS A 63 22.15 -24.99 -27.43
N ALA A 64 21.20 -25.14 -26.52
CA ALA A 64 20.28 -26.27 -26.54
C ALA A 64 19.42 -26.28 -27.80
N TYR A 65 18.90 -25.13 -28.21
CA TYR A 65 18.13 -24.97 -29.45
C TYR A 65 18.98 -25.25 -30.70
N ASP A 66 20.24 -24.77 -30.77
CA ASP A 66 21.14 -24.98 -31.86
C ASP A 66 21.49 -26.47 -32.02
N GLN A 67 21.65 -27.21 -30.92
CA GLN A 67 21.85 -28.67 -30.98
C GLN A 67 20.64 -29.37 -31.62
N LEU A 68 19.45 -28.94 -31.27
CA LEU A 68 18.22 -29.49 -31.84
C LEU A 68 18.14 -29.18 -33.34
N LYS A 69 18.43 -27.94 -33.75
CA LYS A 69 18.38 -27.53 -35.15
C LYS A 69 19.41 -28.29 -36.01
N ARG A 70 20.60 -28.63 -35.49
CA ARG A 70 21.60 -29.45 -36.15
C ARG A 70 21.12 -30.89 -36.42
N SER A 71 20.10 -31.37 -35.75
CA SER A 71 19.48 -32.66 -36.03
C SER A 71 18.63 -32.68 -37.31
N GLY A 72 18.57 -31.57 -38.06
CA GLY A 72 18.04 -31.49 -39.42
C GLY A 72 16.58 -31.08 -39.51
N PHE A 73 15.94 -30.61 -38.45
CA PHE A 73 14.57 -30.12 -38.49
C PHE A 73 14.46 -28.78 -39.20
N ARG A 74 13.37 -28.62 -40.00
CA ARG A 74 13.04 -27.38 -40.69
C ARG A 74 11.74 -26.79 -40.18
N SER A 75 11.57 -25.50 -40.37
CA SER A 75 10.33 -24.81 -40.00
C SER A 75 9.11 -25.51 -40.58
N GLY A 76 8.15 -25.85 -39.71
CA GLY A 76 6.93 -26.56 -40.09
C GLY A 76 6.97 -28.11 -40.05
N ASP A 77 8.14 -28.70 -39.81
CA ASP A 77 8.24 -30.20 -39.67
C ASP A 77 7.52 -30.68 -38.42
N ASP A 78 7.01 -31.93 -38.49
CA ASP A 78 6.45 -32.57 -37.31
C ASP A 78 7.55 -32.92 -36.32
N PHE A 79 7.52 -32.25 -35.16
CA PHE A 79 8.52 -32.38 -34.15
C PHE A 79 8.02 -33.08 -32.89
N ARG A 80 8.85 -33.99 -32.38
CA ARG A 80 8.72 -34.58 -31.04
C ARG A 80 10.05 -34.41 -30.31
N PRO A 81 10.06 -33.80 -29.15
CA PRO A 81 11.30 -33.63 -28.41
C PRO A 81 11.91 -34.97 -28.04
N PRO A 82 13.24 -35.15 -28.16
CA PRO A 82 13.95 -36.28 -27.61
C PRO A 82 13.68 -36.42 -26.10
N PRO A 83 13.55 -37.67 -25.57
CA PRO A 83 13.23 -37.89 -24.16
C PRO A 83 14.29 -37.32 -23.19
N ASP A 84 15.50 -37.05 -23.66
CA ASP A 84 16.60 -36.52 -22.86
C ASP A 84 16.84 -35.02 -23.07
N PHE A 85 16.01 -34.34 -23.87
CA PHE A 85 16.14 -32.91 -24.12
C PHE A 85 15.76 -32.14 -22.86
N GLY A 86 16.70 -31.33 -22.36
CA GLY A 86 16.49 -30.52 -21.14
C GLY A 86 16.93 -31.19 -19.84
N GLN A 87 17.44 -32.42 -19.85
CA GLN A 87 18.02 -33.02 -18.64
C GLN A 87 19.34 -32.31 -18.29
N GLY A 88 19.32 -31.62 -17.18
CA GLY A 88 20.51 -30.94 -16.61
C GLY A 88 20.54 -29.42 -16.74
N HIS A 89 19.54 -28.79 -17.31
CA HIS A 89 19.43 -27.35 -17.38
C HIS A 89 18.13 -26.87 -16.72
N ASP A 90 18.24 -26.24 -15.56
CA ASP A 90 17.12 -25.48 -14.95
C ASP A 90 16.97 -24.16 -15.70
N PHE A 91 16.07 -24.11 -16.68
CA PHE A 91 15.71 -22.88 -17.37
C PHE A 91 14.72 -22.10 -16.51
N ASN A 92 15.18 -21.04 -15.85
CA ASN A 92 14.33 -20.17 -15.06
C ASN A 92 13.65 -19.14 -15.98
N PHE A 93 12.32 -19.20 -16.07
CA PHE A 93 11.51 -18.18 -16.73
C PHE A 93 11.16 -17.12 -15.69
N GLY A 94 11.69 -15.92 -15.87
CA GLY A 94 11.30 -14.79 -15.02
C GLY A 94 9.79 -14.54 -15.14
N ASP A 95 9.15 -14.27 -14.03
CA ASP A 95 7.69 -14.12 -13.80
C ASP A 95 7.06 -12.90 -14.52
N ASN A 96 7.66 -12.42 -15.62
CA ASN A 96 7.39 -11.05 -16.09
C ASN A 96 6.68 -10.94 -17.44
N ASP A 97 6.13 -12.02 -18.00
CA ASP A 97 5.25 -11.83 -19.18
C ASP A 97 4.15 -12.89 -19.23
N GLY A 98 2.90 -12.46 -19.01
CA GLY A 98 1.68 -13.27 -19.08
C GLY A 98 1.32 -13.71 -20.51
N GLY A 99 2.31 -13.97 -21.36
CA GLY A 99 2.16 -14.49 -22.71
C GLY A 99 2.05 -16.01 -22.71
N SER A 100 0.97 -16.56 -23.25
CA SER A 100 0.84 -17.98 -23.58
C SER A 100 1.89 -18.32 -24.64
N PHE A 101 2.92 -19.10 -24.27
CA PHE A 101 3.95 -19.62 -25.19
C PHE A 101 3.36 -20.73 -26.06
N SER A 102 4.03 -21.04 -27.21
CA SER A 102 3.59 -22.12 -28.09
C SER A 102 3.82 -23.51 -27.46
N GLU A 103 3.05 -24.51 -27.91
CA GLU A 103 3.29 -25.91 -27.51
C GLU A 103 4.71 -26.37 -27.79
N PHE A 104 5.32 -25.83 -28.82
CA PHE A 104 6.71 -26.12 -29.17
C PHE A 104 7.69 -25.62 -28.10
N PHE A 105 7.52 -24.39 -27.66
CA PHE A 105 8.34 -23.80 -26.60
C PHE A 105 8.14 -24.52 -25.26
N GLU A 106 6.87 -24.76 -24.88
CA GLU A 106 6.58 -25.46 -23.64
C GLU A 106 7.13 -26.88 -23.63
N SER A 107 7.14 -27.58 -24.78
CA SER A 107 7.70 -28.91 -24.87
C SER A 107 9.22 -28.98 -24.78
N LEU A 108 9.92 -27.94 -25.25
CA LEU A 108 11.36 -27.86 -25.23
C LEU A 108 11.92 -27.35 -23.90
N PHE A 109 11.29 -26.31 -23.39
CA PHE A 109 11.83 -25.58 -22.24
C PHE A 109 10.90 -25.66 -21.01
N GLY A 110 9.62 -26.00 -21.19
CA GLY A 110 8.65 -26.21 -20.11
C GLY A 110 8.69 -27.61 -19.48
N ALA A 111 9.22 -28.62 -20.19
CA ALA A 111 9.21 -30.02 -19.74
C ALA A 111 10.36 -30.41 -18.80
N GLY A 112 11.30 -29.52 -18.49
CA GLY A 112 12.36 -29.75 -17.50
C GLY A 112 11.85 -29.92 -16.06
N GLY A 113 10.54 -29.72 -15.82
CA GLY A 113 9.91 -29.77 -14.51
C GLY A 113 9.02 -31.00 -14.22
N ALA A 114 8.85 -31.96 -15.15
CA ALA A 114 7.78 -32.97 -15.03
C ALA A 114 8.17 -34.25 -14.25
N ARG A 115 9.30 -34.31 -13.53
CA ARG A 115 9.64 -35.46 -12.65
C ARG A 115 10.21 -35.14 -11.28
N ALA A 116 10.12 -33.93 -10.81
CA ALA A 116 10.10 -33.67 -9.37
C ALA A 116 8.70 -33.17 -9.03
N ARG A 117 7.84 -34.03 -8.51
CA ARG A 117 6.65 -33.66 -7.75
C ARG A 117 7.10 -32.93 -6.47
N ARG A 118 7.77 -31.81 -6.59
CA ARG A 118 7.67 -30.71 -5.66
C ARG A 118 6.47 -29.94 -6.12
N GLY A 119 5.37 -30.06 -5.40
CA GLY A 119 4.23 -29.16 -5.53
C GLY A 119 4.73 -27.74 -5.62
N PRO A 120 3.99 -26.81 -6.25
CA PRO A 120 4.44 -25.45 -6.46
C PRO A 120 5.00 -24.96 -5.13
N THR A 121 6.27 -24.53 -5.13
CA THR A 121 6.92 -23.93 -3.95
C THR A 121 6.22 -22.60 -3.71
N ARG A 122 4.96 -22.68 -3.22
CA ARG A 122 4.18 -21.51 -2.89
C ARG A 122 4.72 -20.94 -1.61
N ARG A 123 5.07 -19.69 -1.65
CA ARG A 123 5.24 -18.88 -0.45
C ARG A 123 3.99 -19.02 0.41
N GLY A 124 4.15 -19.02 1.71
CA GLY A 124 3.01 -19.03 2.63
C GLY A 124 2.06 -17.87 2.36
N ARG A 125 0.81 -17.99 2.78
CA ARG A 125 -0.19 -16.94 2.62
C ARG A 125 0.18 -15.74 3.50
N ASP A 126 -0.13 -14.56 3.00
CA ASP A 126 -0.11 -13.37 3.81
C ASP A 126 -1.22 -13.42 4.85
N LEU A 127 -0.96 -12.86 6.02
CA LEU A 127 -1.91 -12.72 7.10
C LEU A 127 -2.30 -11.25 7.25
N GLU A 128 -3.56 -11.03 7.54
CA GLU A 128 -4.08 -9.70 7.86
C GLU A 128 -4.44 -9.65 9.35
N ALA A 129 -4.08 -8.55 10.00
CA ALA A 129 -4.44 -8.27 11.38
C ALA A 129 -4.84 -6.80 11.51
N ARG A 130 -5.59 -6.48 12.55
CA ARG A 130 -5.90 -5.10 12.94
C ARG A 130 -5.28 -4.81 14.28
N LEU A 131 -4.74 -3.60 14.41
CA LEU A 131 -4.13 -3.13 15.63
C LEU A 131 -4.72 -1.78 16.00
N THR A 132 -5.39 -1.75 17.16
CA THR A 132 -5.87 -0.51 17.74
C THR A 132 -4.74 0.15 18.54
N VAL A 133 -4.42 1.38 18.17
CA VAL A 133 -3.29 2.15 18.71
C VAL A 133 -3.82 3.37 19.46
N PRO A 134 -3.39 3.64 20.70
CA PRO A 134 -3.67 4.90 21.39
C PRO A 134 -3.20 6.11 20.57
N LEU A 135 -3.93 7.23 20.68
CA LEU A 135 -3.62 8.45 19.92
C LEU A 135 -2.23 8.99 20.24
N GLU A 136 -1.79 8.88 21.49
CA GLU A 136 -0.45 9.26 21.94
C GLU A 136 0.65 8.44 21.27
N THR A 137 0.40 7.13 21.10
CA THR A 137 1.33 6.25 20.39
C THR A 137 1.34 6.56 18.89
N ALA A 138 0.17 6.88 18.31
CA ALA A 138 0.11 7.33 16.92
C ALA A 138 0.85 8.64 16.71
N TYR A 139 0.83 9.56 17.69
CA TYR A 139 1.57 10.81 17.66
C TYR A 139 3.08 10.61 17.81
N ALA A 140 3.51 9.96 18.89
CA ALA A 140 4.92 9.85 19.26
C ALA A 140 5.67 8.70 18.55
N GLY A 141 4.93 7.75 18.00
CA GLY A 141 5.49 6.47 17.61
C GLY A 141 5.78 5.57 18.82
N GLY A 142 6.30 4.39 18.56
CA GLY A 142 6.67 3.45 19.62
C GLY A 142 6.72 2.02 19.15
N THR A 143 6.81 1.10 20.11
CA THR A 143 6.75 -0.34 19.85
C THR A 143 5.57 -0.93 20.60
N GLN A 144 4.75 -1.68 19.90
CA GLN A 144 3.60 -2.37 20.49
C GLN A 144 3.69 -3.87 20.26
N ARG A 145 3.42 -4.63 21.29
CA ARG A 145 3.41 -6.09 21.22
C ARG A 145 2.07 -6.60 20.71
N VAL A 146 2.11 -7.41 19.66
CA VAL A 146 0.93 -7.97 18.99
C VAL A 146 1.05 -9.49 18.95
N THR A 147 0.02 -10.19 19.35
CA THR A 147 -0.06 -11.65 19.21
C THR A 147 -0.97 -12.00 18.04
N VAL A 148 -0.41 -12.68 17.05
CA VAL A 148 -1.11 -13.11 15.84
C VAL A 148 -1.33 -14.61 15.89
N SER A 149 -2.56 -15.04 15.65
CA SER A 149 -2.89 -16.46 15.52
C SER A 149 -2.45 -16.98 14.17
N ARG A 150 -1.63 -18.03 14.16
CA ARG A 150 -1.14 -18.72 12.95
C ARG A 150 -1.53 -20.20 13.03
N ARG A 151 -1.43 -20.93 11.91
CA ARG A 151 -1.69 -22.37 11.89
C ARG A 151 -0.72 -23.18 12.75
N ASP A 152 0.51 -22.71 12.86
CA ASP A 152 1.58 -23.30 13.68
C ASP A 152 1.57 -22.83 15.13
N GLY A 153 0.54 -22.07 15.53
CA GLY A 153 0.35 -21.53 16.87
C GLY A 153 0.43 -20.02 16.96
N PRO A 154 0.06 -19.43 18.11
CA PRO A 154 0.12 -17.99 18.31
C PRO A 154 1.58 -17.51 18.32
N LYS A 155 1.85 -16.42 17.60
CA LYS A 155 3.16 -15.76 17.57
C LYS A 155 3.05 -14.34 18.08
N THR A 156 3.90 -14.00 19.04
CA THR A 156 4.00 -12.63 19.55
C THR A 156 5.12 -11.88 18.82
N LEU A 157 4.81 -10.68 18.35
CA LEU A 157 5.70 -9.83 17.59
C LEU A 157 5.73 -8.43 18.19
N ASP A 158 6.88 -7.82 18.23
CA ASP A 158 7.03 -6.42 18.59
C ASP A 158 6.96 -5.58 17.30
N VAL A 159 5.88 -4.80 17.15
CA VAL A 159 5.58 -3.99 15.97
C VAL A 159 6.01 -2.57 16.23
N ARG A 160 6.91 -2.06 15.40
CA ARG A 160 7.32 -0.64 15.45
C ARG A 160 6.28 0.21 14.73
N ILE A 161 5.67 1.13 15.47
CA ILE A 161 4.70 2.10 15.00
C ILE A 161 5.44 3.41 14.71
N PRO A 162 5.45 3.90 13.47
CA PRO A 162 6.07 5.18 13.16
C PRO A 162 5.26 6.34 13.74
N ALA A 163 5.94 7.41 14.12
CA ALA A 163 5.29 8.64 14.57
C ALA A 163 4.44 9.24 13.44
N GLY A 164 3.25 9.71 13.78
CA GLY A 164 2.32 10.31 12.83
C GLY A 164 1.57 9.29 11.96
N ILE A 165 1.50 8.03 12.37
CA ILE A 165 0.70 7.03 11.68
C ILE A 165 -0.78 7.44 11.72
N ALA A 166 -1.46 7.32 10.58
CA ALA A 166 -2.88 7.62 10.46
C ALA A 166 -3.75 6.36 10.51
N SER A 167 -5.01 6.52 10.89
CA SER A 167 -5.99 5.44 10.82
C SER A 167 -6.17 4.97 9.37
N GLY A 168 -6.30 3.67 9.16
CA GLY A 168 -6.39 3.04 7.83
C GLY A 168 -5.04 2.75 7.16
N GLN A 169 -3.92 3.20 7.71
CA GLN A 169 -2.61 2.81 7.20
C GLN A 169 -2.26 1.36 7.55
N THR A 170 -1.45 0.72 6.72
CA THR A 170 -1.03 -0.67 6.89
C THR A 170 0.47 -0.77 7.11
N ILE A 171 0.87 -1.49 8.16
CA ILE A 171 2.26 -1.86 8.42
C ILE A 171 2.48 -3.28 7.88
N ARG A 172 3.47 -3.45 6.99
CA ARG A 172 3.88 -4.74 6.46
C ARG A 172 5.07 -5.28 7.23
N LEU A 173 4.94 -6.47 7.77
CA LEU A 173 6.02 -7.23 8.39
C LEU A 173 6.39 -8.41 7.49
N ALA A 174 7.50 -8.27 6.79
CA ALA A 174 7.97 -9.26 5.82
C ALA A 174 8.27 -10.61 6.50
N GLY A 175 7.81 -11.70 5.87
CA GLY A 175 8.05 -13.06 6.35
C GLY A 175 7.33 -13.43 7.65
N GLN A 176 6.38 -12.61 8.12
CA GLN A 176 5.62 -12.86 9.35
C GLN A 176 4.21 -13.42 9.09
N GLY A 177 3.89 -13.81 7.86
CA GLY A 177 2.68 -14.50 7.48
C GLY A 177 2.72 -16.02 7.75
N GLU A 178 1.87 -16.81 7.13
CA GLU A 178 1.87 -18.28 7.25
C GLU A 178 3.15 -18.88 6.67
N ALA A 179 3.59 -20.00 7.23
CA ALA A 179 4.73 -20.75 6.70
C ALA A 179 4.33 -21.45 5.39
N GLY A 180 5.22 -21.44 4.41
CA GLY A 180 5.08 -22.16 3.14
C GLY A 180 6.39 -22.81 2.71
N PRO A 181 6.34 -23.74 1.74
CA PRO A 181 7.53 -24.47 1.27
C PRO A 181 8.61 -23.57 0.66
N ALA A 182 8.23 -22.40 0.10
CA ALA A 182 9.14 -21.41 -0.48
C ALA A 182 9.36 -20.19 0.42
N GLY A 183 9.07 -20.30 1.71
CA GLY A 183 9.18 -19.22 2.70
C GLY A 183 7.83 -18.74 3.22
N SER A 184 7.86 -17.96 4.28
CA SER A 184 6.64 -17.43 4.89
C SER A 184 6.06 -16.26 4.08
N GLY A 185 4.74 -16.11 4.11
CA GLY A 185 4.04 -14.91 3.67
C GLY A 185 4.37 -13.69 4.53
N ASP A 186 3.71 -12.59 4.30
CA ASP A 186 3.85 -11.37 5.08
C ASP A 186 2.68 -11.20 6.05
N LEU A 187 2.88 -10.40 7.10
CA LEU A 187 1.80 -9.96 7.96
C LEU A 187 1.50 -8.49 7.66
N LEU A 188 0.26 -8.22 7.28
CA LEU A 188 -0.28 -6.90 6.99
C LEU A 188 -1.12 -6.45 8.19
N ILE A 189 -0.69 -5.40 8.88
CA ILE A 189 -1.36 -4.89 10.08
C ILE A 189 -2.04 -3.58 9.74
N GLY A 190 -3.37 -3.60 9.61
CA GLY A 190 -4.19 -2.39 9.50
C GLY A 190 -4.25 -1.65 10.82
N ILE A 191 -3.96 -0.36 10.80
CA ILE A 191 -3.94 0.48 12.00
C ILE A 191 -5.29 1.18 12.17
N GLU A 192 -5.83 1.08 13.38
CA GLU A 192 -7.00 1.82 13.83
C GLU A 192 -6.59 2.65 15.05
N ILE A 193 -6.90 3.95 15.06
CA ILE A 193 -6.60 4.80 16.22
C ILE A 193 -7.78 4.72 17.17
N ALA A 194 -7.48 4.40 18.44
CA ALA A 194 -8.50 4.34 19.50
C ALA A 194 -9.18 5.71 19.70
N PRO A 195 -10.50 5.75 19.95
CA PRO A 195 -11.17 6.96 20.40
C PRO A 195 -10.47 7.53 21.64
N HIS A 196 -10.24 8.82 21.63
CA HIS A 196 -9.63 9.51 22.77
C HIS A 196 -10.66 10.32 23.54
N ARG A 197 -10.49 10.43 24.86
CA ARG A 197 -11.51 11.07 25.76
C ARG A 197 -11.69 12.57 25.50
N TRP A 198 -10.67 13.25 24.95
CA TRP A 198 -10.69 14.72 24.75
C TRP A 198 -10.54 15.11 23.28
N PHE A 199 -9.83 14.30 22.50
CA PHE A 199 -9.45 14.62 21.15
C PHE A 199 -10.24 13.80 20.14
N GLU A 200 -10.78 14.48 19.15
CA GLU A 200 -11.34 13.89 17.95
C GLU A 200 -10.31 14.02 16.82
N LEU A 201 -10.07 12.96 16.07
CA LEU A 201 -9.10 12.95 14.97
C LEU A 201 -9.83 13.13 13.64
N GLU A 202 -9.48 14.18 12.89
CA GLU A 202 -9.97 14.48 11.54
C GLU A 202 -8.78 14.39 10.55
N GLY A 203 -8.55 13.20 10.00
CA GLY A 203 -7.36 12.96 9.17
C GLY A 203 -6.07 13.05 10.00
N ARG A 204 -5.28 14.13 9.83
CA ARG A 204 -4.12 14.45 10.67
C ARG A 204 -4.37 15.55 11.69
N ASP A 205 -5.49 16.24 11.54
CA ASP A 205 -5.87 17.31 12.44
C ASP A 205 -6.54 16.74 13.71
N VAL A 206 -6.36 17.44 14.80
CA VAL A 206 -6.90 17.08 16.11
C VAL A 206 -7.89 18.15 16.53
N VAL A 207 -9.09 17.75 16.90
CA VAL A 207 -10.14 18.67 17.40
C VAL A 207 -10.31 18.45 18.90
N LEU A 208 -10.26 19.56 19.65
CA LEU A 208 -10.50 19.60 21.09
C LEU A 208 -11.68 20.51 21.37
N LYS A 209 -12.70 20.02 22.06
CA LYS A 209 -13.75 20.84 22.67
C LYS A 209 -13.22 21.36 24.00
N LEU A 210 -13.00 22.66 24.08
CA LEU A 210 -12.46 23.32 25.27
C LEU A 210 -13.60 23.94 26.08
N PRO A 211 -13.90 23.41 27.27
CA PRO A 211 -14.83 24.06 28.16
C PRO A 211 -14.24 25.38 28.67
N VAL A 212 -15.01 26.45 28.59
CA VAL A 212 -14.65 27.79 29.08
C VAL A 212 -15.81 28.41 29.88
N ALA A 213 -15.45 29.20 30.89
CA ALA A 213 -16.45 29.91 31.65
C ALA A 213 -17.05 31.10 30.85
N PRO A 214 -18.29 31.52 31.11
CA PRO A 214 -18.92 32.65 30.42
C PRO A 214 -18.07 33.94 30.51
N TRP A 215 -17.48 34.21 31.66
CA TRP A 215 -16.62 35.39 31.85
C TRP A 215 -15.29 35.30 31.10
N GLU A 216 -14.69 34.13 30.93
CA GLU A 216 -13.50 33.95 30.10
C GLU A 216 -13.80 34.22 28.63
N ALA A 217 -14.98 33.81 28.15
CA ALA A 217 -15.41 34.04 26.78
C ALA A 217 -15.77 35.50 26.53
N ALA A 218 -16.46 36.14 27.52
CA ALA A 218 -16.94 37.50 27.38
C ALA A 218 -15.82 38.55 27.53
N LEU A 219 -14.93 38.38 28.54
CA LEU A 219 -13.90 39.34 28.89
C LEU A 219 -12.53 39.04 28.25
N GLY A 220 -12.40 37.88 27.64
CA GLY A 220 -11.14 37.32 27.19
C GLY A 220 -10.32 36.74 28.35
N ALA A 221 -9.55 35.71 28.05
CA ALA A 221 -8.71 35.02 29.01
C ALA A 221 -7.49 34.39 28.34
N THR A 222 -6.49 34.05 29.14
CA THR A 222 -5.44 33.14 28.70
C THR A 222 -5.54 31.87 29.49
N VAL A 223 -5.75 30.75 28.77
CA VAL A 223 -6.00 29.45 29.36
C VAL A 223 -4.98 28.44 28.89
N GLU A 224 -4.71 27.42 29.69
CA GLU A 224 -3.89 26.31 29.28
C GLU A 224 -4.70 25.26 28.55
N VAL A 225 -4.26 24.87 27.35
CA VAL A 225 -4.92 23.91 26.48
C VAL A 225 -4.05 22.68 26.34
N PRO A 226 -4.58 21.47 26.56
CA PRO A 226 -3.84 20.24 26.30
C PRO A 226 -3.63 20.05 24.80
N THR A 227 -2.45 19.60 24.44
CA THR A 227 -2.11 19.11 23.09
C THR A 227 -1.45 17.75 23.20
N LEU A 228 -1.28 17.05 22.09
CA LEU A 228 -0.55 15.76 22.05
C LEU A 228 0.92 15.93 22.46
N ALA A 229 1.48 17.14 22.33
CA ALA A 229 2.87 17.46 22.72
C ALA A 229 3.01 18.04 24.14
N GLY A 230 1.90 18.11 24.90
CA GLY A 230 1.87 18.78 26.21
C GLY A 230 0.89 19.95 26.23
N ARG A 231 1.01 20.85 27.22
CA ARG A 231 0.11 22.00 27.37
C ARG A 231 0.68 23.25 26.68
N VAL A 232 -0.21 24.07 26.15
CA VAL A 232 0.15 25.38 25.55
C VAL A 232 -0.82 26.45 26.04
N SER A 233 -0.33 27.66 26.18
CA SER A 233 -1.18 28.82 26.52
C SER A 233 -1.92 29.28 25.27
N LEU A 234 -3.24 29.42 25.38
CA LEU A 234 -4.13 29.95 24.36
C LEU A 234 -4.84 31.20 24.84
N ARG A 235 -4.71 32.29 24.09
CA ARG A 235 -5.44 33.52 24.36
C ARG A 235 -6.82 33.49 23.75
N ILE A 236 -7.85 33.50 24.56
CA ILE A 236 -9.25 33.64 24.16
C ILE A 236 -9.53 35.15 23.99
N PRO A 237 -9.93 35.60 22.79
CA PRO A 237 -10.33 36.99 22.60
C PRO A 237 -11.64 37.30 23.33
N GLU A 238 -11.77 38.56 23.79
CA GLU A 238 -13.03 39.04 24.33
C GLU A 238 -14.19 38.90 23.34
N GLY A 239 -15.42 38.71 23.84
CA GLY A 239 -16.61 38.50 23.02
C GLY A 239 -16.65 37.18 22.27
N SER A 240 -15.79 36.22 22.65
CA SER A 240 -15.82 34.88 22.04
C SER A 240 -17.11 34.17 22.30
N GLN A 241 -17.62 33.42 21.33
CA GLN A 241 -18.86 32.65 21.43
C GLN A 241 -18.60 31.15 21.43
N SER A 242 -19.54 30.37 21.92
CA SER A 242 -19.50 28.92 21.82
C SER A 242 -19.46 28.50 20.36
N GLY A 243 -18.66 27.46 20.03
CA GLY A 243 -18.42 27.00 18.66
C GLY A 243 -17.28 27.76 17.94
N ARG A 244 -16.72 28.83 18.53
CA ARG A 244 -15.56 29.52 17.93
C ARG A 244 -14.39 28.54 17.80
N LYS A 245 -13.89 28.36 16.57
CA LYS A 245 -12.76 27.48 16.24
C LYS A 245 -11.45 28.28 16.19
N MET A 246 -10.46 27.84 16.97
CA MET A 246 -9.14 28.45 17.06
C MET A 246 -8.09 27.41 16.63
N ARG A 247 -7.12 27.83 15.79
CA ARG A 247 -6.12 26.93 15.22
C ARG A 247 -4.80 27.05 15.97
N LEU A 248 -4.28 25.94 16.41
CA LEU A 248 -2.91 25.76 16.90
C LEU A 248 -2.10 25.02 15.81
N ARG A 249 -1.26 25.76 15.12
CA ARG A 249 -0.49 25.23 13.98
C ARG A 249 0.43 24.10 14.41
N GLU A 250 0.52 23.06 13.60
CA GLU A 250 1.44 21.93 13.76
C GLU A 250 1.30 21.20 15.10
N LYS A 251 0.11 21.24 15.71
CA LYS A 251 -0.19 20.53 16.97
C LYS A 251 -1.06 19.28 16.78
N GLY A 252 -1.33 18.90 15.52
CA GLY A 252 -1.97 17.62 15.15
C GLY A 252 -0.95 16.47 15.02
N LEU A 253 -1.29 15.43 14.28
CA LEU A 253 -0.38 14.32 14.02
C LEU A 253 0.81 14.74 13.16
N PRO A 254 2.03 14.28 13.48
CA PRO A 254 3.21 14.52 12.66
C PRO A 254 3.05 14.00 11.22
N GLY A 255 3.69 14.68 10.28
CA GLY A 255 3.67 14.26 8.88
C GLY A 255 4.14 15.35 7.92
N LEU A 256 3.96 15.10 6.63
CA LEU A 256 4.27 16.05 5.57
C LEU A 256 3.02 16.25 4.69
N PRO A 257 2.27 17.36 4.88
CA PRO A 257 2.41 18.35 5.97
C PRO A 257 1.97 17.79 7.33
N PRO A 258 2.43 18.41 8.44
CA PRO A 258 1.92 18.11 9.79
C PRO A 258 0.47 18.53 9.92
N GLY A 259 -0.29 17.87 10.78
CA GLY A 259 -1.65 18.26 11.13
C GLY A 259 -1.65 19.43 12.14
N ASP A 260 -2.81 20.08 12.24
CA ASP A 260 -3.06 21.15 13.21
C ASP A 260 -3.95 20.67 14.36
N GLN A 261 -3.96 21.42 15.46
CA GLN A 261 -5.00 21.22 16.45
C GLN A 261 -6.00 22.37 16.36
N TYR A 262 -7.27 22.01 16.32
CA TYR A 262 -8.39 22.95 16.38
C TYR A 262 -9.03 22.88 17.76
N VAL A 263 -9.08 24.05 18.41
CA VAL A 263 -9.74 24.21 19.70
C VAL A 263 -11.11 24.85 19.45
N VAL A 264 -12.17 24.14 19.79
CA VAL A 264 -13.54 24.62 19.69
C VAL A 264 -14.02 25.02 21.07
N LEU A 265 -14.33 26.30 21.28
CA LEU A 265 -14.79 26.80 22.57
C LEU A 265 -16.21 26.27 22.87
N GLU A 266 -16.39 25.77 24.07
CA GLU A 266 -17.68 25.31 24.59
C GLU A 266 -17.97 26.04 25.90
N ILE A 267 -18.85 27.06 25.84
CA ILE A 267 -19.17 27.84 27.02
C ILE A 267 -20.02 26.98 27.97
N GLN A 268 -19.52 26.74 29.16
CA GLN A 268 -20.19 25.99 30.22
C GLN A 268 -20.59 26.92 31.33
N THR A 269 -21.91 26.91 31.65
CA THR A 269 -22.47 27.73 32.72
C THR A 269 -22.23 27.04 34.07
N PRO A 270 -21.65 27.71 35.05
CA PRO A 270 -21.56 27.17 36.41
C PRO A 270 -22.93 26.88 36.99
N PRO A 271 -23.08 25.85 37.84
CA PRO A 271 -24.35 25.58 38.49
C PRO A 271 -24.72 26.69 39.47
N ALA A 272 -26.01 26.99 39.61
CA ALA A 272 -26.52 27.94 40.58
C ALA A 272 -27.13 27.21 41.79
N SER A 273 -26.30 26.53 42.58
CA SER A 273 -26.71 25.66 43.68
C SER A 273 -26.98 26.42 44.99
N LYS A 274 -26.32 27.58 45.15
CA LYS A 274 -26.42 28.44 46.35
C LYS A 274 -27.18 29.73 46.04
N ASP A 275 -27.77 30.33 47.04
CA ASP A 275 -28.46 31.62 46.88
C ASP A 275 -27.55 32.75 46.36
N THR A 276 -26.32 32.78 46.75
CA THR A 276 -25.32 33.73 46.24
C THR A 276 -25.06 33.56 44.77
N GLU A 277 -24.93 32.30 44.30
CA GLU A 277 -24.73 31.97 42.89
C GLU A 277 -25.96 32.34 42.08
N ARG A 278 -27.16 32.05 42.59
CA ARG A 278 -28.42 32.41 41.96
C ARG A 278 -28.58 33.91 41.80
N ARG A 279 -28.30 34.67 42.84
CA ARG A 279 -28.31 36.16 42.81
C ARG A 279 -27.33 36.71 41.77
N SER A 280 -26.16 36.11 41.60
CA SER A 280 -25.20 36.53 40.56
C SER A 280 -25.79 36.38 39.16
N TYR A 281 -26.52 35.30 38.87
CA TYR A 281 -27.20 35.12 37.58
C TYR A 281 -28.36 36.08 37.41
N GLU A 282 -29.10 36.37 38.46
CA GLU A 282 -30.19 37.36 38.46
C GLU A 282 -29.66 38.77 38.16
N SER A 283 -28.58 39.16 38.82
CA SER A 283 -27.91 40.43 38.57
C SER A 283 -27.37 40.52 37.14
N MET A 284 -26.80 39.43 36.65
CA MET A 284 -26.33 39.37 35.26
C MET A 284 -27.49 39.51 34.26
N ARG A 285 -28.60 38.82 34.47
CA ARG A 285 -29.81 38.94 33.64
C ARG A 285 -30.30 40.37 33.59
N ASP A 286 -30.36 41.01 34.76
CA ASP A 286 -30.89 42.39 34.91
C ASP A 286 -29.94 43.45 34.29
N ALA A 287 -28.64 43.13 34.20
CA ALA A 287 -27.64 43.96 33.52
C ALA A 287 -27.72 43.88 31.99
N PHE A 288 -28.37 42.88 31.43
CA PHE A 288 -28.50 42.68 29.96
C PHE A 288 -29.96 42.52 29.52
N PRO A 289 -30.81 43.53 29.70
CA PRO A 289 -32.28 43.45 29.47
C PRO A 289 -32.61 43.21 27.98
N ASP A 290 -31.76 43.69 27.07
CA ASP A 290 -31.99 43.59 25.62
C ASP A 290 -31.36 42.36 24.98
N PHE A 291 -30.69 41.51 25.76
CA PHE A 291 -30.08 40.32 25.23
C PHE A 291 -31.11 39.24 24.89
N ARG A 292 -31.26 38.98 23.58
CA ARG A 292 -32.23 38.00 23.05
C ARG A 292 -31.50 36.88 22.30
N PRO A 293 -31.09 35.81 22.98
CA PRO A 293 -30.33 34.73 22.35
C PRO A 293 -31.10 33.96 21.26
N ARG A 294 -32.42 34.11 21.21
CA ARG A 294 -33.31 33.44 20.25
C ARG A 294 -33.85 34.39 19.16
N ALA A 295 -33.38 35.62 19.06
CA ALA A 295 -33.85 36.58 18.05
C ALA A 295 -33.68 36.11 16.60
N ALA A 296 -32.80 35.13 16.35
CA ALA A 296 -32.62 34.53 15.02
C ALA A 296 -33.81 33.61 14.61
N PHE A 297 -34.74 33.31 15.54
CA PHE A 297 -35.93 32.50 15.26
C PHE A 297 -37.20 33.31 15.13
N ASP A 298 -37.14 34.63 15.39
CA ASP A 298 -38.21 35.59 15.16
C ASP A 298 -38.21 36.09 13.72
#